data_5255d35548b87d311fc77802642f005b
#
_entry.id   5255d35548b87d311fc77802642f005b
#
_cell.length_a   1.000
_cell.length_b   1.000
_cell.length_c   1.000
_cell.angle_alpha   90.00
_cell.angle_beta   90.00
_cell.angle_gamma   90.00
#
_symmetry.space_group_name_H-M   'P 1'
#
loop_
_entity.id
_entity.type
_entity.pdbx_description
1 polymer ?
#
loop_
_entity_poly.entity_id
_entity_poly.type
_entity_poly.pdbx_seq_one_letter_code
_entity_poly.pdbx_strand_id
1 'polypeptide(L)'
;QFFWLRLLRIWQKNCGKLWARIEPEEGHFDDAQAEHYLDVIHCCKEHGLEPIVTLHHFSSPKWLIGKGGWEAESTVDDFARYVRYIIGKLGNELHYVCTINEANMGIQVAAIAKRYTLQMQAQAAKAQSADGTVQVGINLEKMMADQKATAEENIKVFGVEKVENFTSMRTPEGDKIVCRAHEAARAVIKELYPEIKVGLTLSLHDIQSTAGGEKHAKKEWDDEFTHYLPYIQNDDFLGVQNYTRSLMGPEGTLPTPDGAELTQMNYEFYPEALEHVIRKVAKDFKGDLIVTENGIATGDDKKRIAFIETALTGVQNCLRDNLPVRGYFHWSLIDNFEWQKGYSMTFGLIAVDRTTQTRHPKESLSYLGSYRG
;
A
#
# COMPACT_ATOMS: atom_id res chain seq x y z
N GLN A 1 13.97 16.03 -25.75
CA GLN A 1 12.67 16.39 -25.21
C GLN A 1 12.73 16.16 -23.71
N PHE A 2 12.83 17.24 -22.93
CA PHE A 2 12.88 17.18 -21.47
C PHE A 2 11.48 16.80 -20.97
N PHE A 3 11.30 15.55 -20.53
CA PHE A 3 10.11 15.16 -19.78
C PHE A 3 10.21 15.79 -18.39
N TRP A 4 9.33 16.73 -18.11
CA TRP A 4 9.11 17.27 -16.78
C TRP A 4 8.62 16.13 -15.89
N LEU A 5 9.40 15.72 -14.89
CA LEU A 5 8.88 15.04 -13.72
C LEU A 5 7.93 16.05 -13.03
N ARG A 6 6.68 16.08 -13.44
CA ARG A 6 5.67 16.80 -12.70
C ARG A 6 5.51 16.05 -11.38
N LEU A 7 6.07 16.60 -10.33
CA LEU A 7 5.78 16.23 -8.97
C LEU A 7 4.29 16.44 -8.74
N LEU A 8 3.52 15.40 -9.02
CA LEU A 8 2.10 15.37 -8.75
C LEU A 8 1.94 15.31 -7.24
N ARG A 9 1.55 16.42 -6.64
CA ARG A 9 1.24 16.50 -5.22
C ARG A 9 -0.12 15.86 -5.01
N ILE A 10 -0.13 14.58 -4.66
CA ILE A 10 -1.38 13.97 -4.19
C ILE A 10 -1.64 14.44 -2.77
N TRP A 11 -2.83 14.99 -2.59
CA TRP A 11 -3.35 15.31 -1.29
C TRP A 11 -3.98 14.06 -0.66
N GLN A 12 -3.23 13.39 0.21
CA GLN A 12 -3.65 12.14 0.86
C GLN A 12 -4.27 12.38 2.23
N LYS A 13 -5.15 13.37 2.32
CA LYS A 13 -5.95 13.56 3.53
C LYS A 13 -7.26 12.79 3.39
N ASN A 14 -7.33 11.58 3.93
CA ASN A 14 -8.52 10.71 4.01
C ASN A 14 -8.94 9.96 2.73
N CYS A 15 -8.09 9.73 1.76
CA CYS A 15 -8.43 8.84 0.63
C CYS A 15 -8.76 7.41 1.06
N GLY A 16 -8.24 6.94 2.20
CA GLY A 16 -8.54 5.63 2.77
C GLY A 16 -10.00 5.40 3.22
N LYS A 17 -10.90 6.36 3.06
CA LYS A 17 -12.32 6.20 3.42
C LYS A 17 -13.27 6.48 2.26
N LEU A 18 -12.78 6.55 1.02
CA LEU A 18 -13.57 6.95 -0.14
C LEU A 18 -14.82 6.07 -0.26
N TRP A 19 -14.65 4.76 -0.43
CA TRP A 19 -15.78 3.85 -0.60
C TRP A 19 -16.71 3.83 0.62
N ALA A 20 -16.17 3.68 1.84
CA ALA A 20 -16.99 3.61 3.06
C ALA A 20 -17.78 4.90 3.35
N ARG A 21 -17.38 6.05 2.82
CA ARG A 21 -18.12 7.32 2.96
C ARG A 21 -19.16 7.50 1.87
N ILE A 22 -18.85 7.07 0.67
CA ILE A 22 -19.72 7.22 -0.51
C ILE A 22 -20.83 6.19 -0.52
N GLU A 23 -20.58 4.96 -0.07
CA GLU A 23 -21.56 3.87 0.05
C GLU A 23 -21.59 3.36 1.50
N PRO A 24 -22.15 4.14 2.45
CA PRO A 24 -22.20 3.77 3.87
C PRO A 24 -23.08 2.56 4.13
N GLU A 25 -24.10 2.34 3.31
CA GLU A 25 -24.99 1.18 3.27
C GLU A 25 -25.00 0.60 1.86
N GLU A 26 -25.15 -0.72 1.75
CA GLU A 26 -25.11 -1.42 0.46
C GLU A 26 -26.12 -0.85 -0.55
N GLY A 27 -25.62 -0.37 -1.70
CA GLY A 27 -26.43 0.21 -2.76
C GLY A 27 -26.96 1.62 -2.48
N HIS A 28 -26.68 2.22 -1.32
CA HIS A 28 -27.07 3.58 -0.98
C HIS A 28 -25.88 4.51 -1.03
N PHE A 29 -25.85 5.35 -2.07
CA PHE A 29 -24.74 6.28 -2.32
C PHE A 29 -25.04 7.67 -1.76
N ASP A 30 -24.04 8.28 -1.14
CA ASP A 30 -24.07 9.64 -0.62
C ASP A 30 -23.50 10.62 -1.66
N ASP A 31 -24.38 11.33 -2.36
CA ASP A 31 -24.03 12.31 -3.38
C ASP A 31 -23.20 13.47 -2.78
N ALA A 32 -23.49 13.90 -1.55
CA ALA A 32 -22.74 15.00 -0.93
C ALA A 32 -21.28 14.61 -0.65
N GLN A 33 -21.01 13.33 -0.34
CA GLN A 33 -19.63 12.85 -0.22
C GLN A 33 -18.94 12.77 -1.57
N ALA A 34 -19.64 12.38 -2.63
CA ALA A 34 -19.07 12.38 -3.98
C ALA A 34 -18.73 13.82 -4.44
N GLU A 35 -19.62 14.78 -4.20
CA GLU A 35 -19.38 16.21 -4.49
C GLU A 35 -18.19 16.75 -3.70
N HIS A 36 -18.04 16.41 -2.42
CA HIS A 36 -16.85 16.80 -1.65
C HIS A 36 -15.55 16.34 -2.30
N TYR A 37 -15.49 15.11 -2.85
CA TYR A 37 -14.28 14.64 -3.55
C TYR A 37 -14.09 15.34 -4.90
N LEU A 38 -15.17 15.71 -5.58
CA LEU A 38 -15.11 16.51 -6.80
C LEU A 38 -14.52 17.89 -6.51
N ASP A 39 -14.93 18.55 -5.42
CA ASP A 39 -14.35 19.83 -4.96
C ASP A 39 -12.85 19.70 -4.67
N VAL A 40 -12.41 18.58 -4.09
CA VAL A 40 -10.98 18.32 -3.86
C VAL A 40 -10.23 18.22 -5.18
N ILE A 41 -10.79 17.52 -6.17
CA ILE A 41 -10.20 17.40 -7.52
C ILE A 41 -10.10 18.76 -8.19
N HIS A 42 -11.16 19.57 -8.14
CA HIS A 42 -11.17 20.93 -8.67
C HIS A 42 -10.10 21.80 -8.01
N CYS A 43 -10.02 21.78 -6.67
CA CYS A 43 -8.98 22.48 -5.93
C CYS A 43 -7.56 22.07 -6.36
N CYS A 44 -7.30 20.79 -6.61
CA CYS A 44 -6.01 20.35 -7.16
C CYS A 44 -5.74 20.99 -8.52
N LYS A 45 -6.71 20.95 -9.44
CA LYS A 45 -6.58 21.50 -10.79
C LYS A 45 -6.38 23.02 -10.80
N GLU A 46 -7.12 23.74 -9.99
CA GLU A 46 -6.97 25.20 -9.79
C GLU A 46 -5.55 25.58 -9.36
N HIS A 47 -4.87 24.68 -8.64
CA HIS A 47 -3.47 24.86 -8.23
C HIS A 47 -2.47 24.21 -9.20
N GLY A 48 -2.90 23.84 -10.41
CA GLY A 48 -2.05 23.25 -11.44
C GLY A 48 -1.54 21.85 -11.11
N LEU A 49 -2.25 21.11 -10.24
CA LEU A 49 -1.93 19.74 -9.86
C LEU A 49 -2.79 18.76 -10.66
N GLU A 50 -2.18 17.69 -11.15
CA GLU A 50 -2.89 16.57 -11.77
C GLU A 50 -3.26 15.54 -10.69
N PRO A 51 -4.56 15.30 -10.42
CA PRO A 51 -4.96 14.33 -9.42
C PRO A 51 -4.88 12.90 -9.97
N ILE A 52 -4.29 11.98 -9.19
CA ILE A 52 -4.45 10.54 -9.37
C ILE A 52 -5.32 10.04 -8.22
N VAL A 53 -6.49 9.50 -8.54
CA VAL A 53 -7.45 9.03 -7.54
C VAL A 53 -7.28 7.54 -7.32
N THR A 54 -7.18 7.13 -6.05
CA THR A 54 -7.21 5.72 -5.64
C THR A 54 -8.61 5.37 -5.10
N LEU A 55 -9.30 4.44 -5.77
CA LEU A 55 -10.70 4.11 -5.44
C LEU A 55 -10.85 3.32 -4.15
N HIS A 56 -9.90 2.45 -3.83
CA HIS A 56 -9.85 1.73 -2.57
C HIS A 56 -8.45 1.79 -1.96
N HIS A 57 -8.35 2.30 -0.72
CA HIS A 57 -7.11 2.36 0.04
C HIS A 57 -7.35 1.84 1.46
N PHE A 58 -7.37 0.51 1.64
CA PHE A 58 -7.49 -0.27 2.87
C PHE A 58 -8.84 -0.18 3.60
N SER A 59 -9.60 0.90 3.44
CA SER A 59 -10.85 1.11 4.16
C SER A 59 -12.04 0.65 3.35
N SER A 60 -12.73 -0.39 3.83
CA SER A 60 -13.95 -0.94 3.24
C SER A 60 -15.19 -0.52 4.02
N PRO A 61 -16.38 -0.46 3.40
CA PRO A 61 -17.63 -0.25 4.10
C PRO A 61 -17.91 -1.34 5.14
N LYS A 62 -18.61 -0.97 6.23
CA LYS A 62 -18.96 -1.93 7.29
C LYS A 62 -19.82 -3.09 6.77
N TRP A 63 -20.76 -2.80 5.89
CA TRP A 63 -21.63 -3.81 5.29
C TRP A 63 -20.84 -4.82 4.45
N LEU A 64 -19.80 -4.38 3.72
CA LEU A 64 -18.92 -5.27 2.96
C LEU A 64 -18.15 -6.21 3.89
N ILE A 65 -17.59 -5.67 4.99
CA ILE A 65 -16.91 -6.47 6.02
C ILE A 65 -17.86 -7.51 6.61
N GLY A 66 -19.11 -7.13 6.91
CA GLY A 66 -20.15 -8.03 7.39
C GLY A 66 -20.54 -9.13 6.40
N LYS A 67 -20.32 -8.93 5.09
CA LYS A 67 -20.52 -9.94 4.04
C LYS A 67 -19.33 -10.87 3.81
N GLY A 68 -18.24 -10.69 4.56
CA GLY A 68 -16.99 -11.47 4.40
C GLY A 68 -15.85 -10.70 3.73
N GLY A 69 -16.06 -9.42 3.40
CA GLY A 69 -15.01 -8.54 2.90
C GLY A 69 -14.34 -9.06 1.64
N TRP A 70 -13.03 -8.93 1.56
CA TRP A 70 -12.23 -9.34 0.39
C TRP A 70 -11.97 -10.85 0.29
N GLU A 71 -12.63 -11.66 1.12
CA GLU A 71 -12.71 -13.11 1.00
C GLU A 71 -14.06 -13.57 0.39
N ALA A 72 -15.00 -12.64 0.16
CA ALA A 72 -16.32 -12.94 -0.40
C ALA A 72 -16.36 -12.69 -1.91
N GLU A 73 -16.87 -13.67 -2.67
CA GLU A 73 -17.00 -13.61 -4.14
C GLU A 73 -17.81 -12.38 -4.61
N SER A 74 -18.86 -12.01 -3.86
CA SER A 74 -19.71 -10.86 -4.19
C SER A 74 -18.97 -9.52 -4.21
N THR A 75 -17.80 -9.43 -3.57
CA THR A 75 -17.00 -8.20 -3.50
C THR A 75 -16.57 -7.70 -4.88
N VAL A 76 -16.44 -8.60 -5.85
CA VAL A 76 -16.12 -8.23 -7.26
C VAL A 76 -17.24 -7.33 -7.83
N ASP A 77 -18.49 -7.76 -7.71
CA ASP A 77 -19.65 -7.00 -8.22
C ASP A 77 -19.93 -5.76 -7.37
N ASP A 78 -19.79 -5.88 -6.04
CA ASP A 78 -19.96 -4.77 -5.11
C ASP A 78 -18.97 -3.65 -5.40
N PHE A 79 -17.71 -3.99 -5.65
CA PHE A 79 -16.69 -3.01 -6.01
C PHE A 79 -16.94 -2.40 -7.39
N ALA A 80 -17.29 -3.20 -8.38
CA ALA A 80 -17.62 -2.72 -9.72
C ALA A 80 -18.83 -1.75 -9.70
N ARG A 81 -19.87 -2.02 -8.90
CA ARG A 81 -21.02 -1.14 -8.69
C ARG A 81 -20.59 0.22 -8.10
N TYR A 82 -19.79 0.20 -7.03
CA TYR A 82 -19.23 1.41 -6.45
C TYR A 82 -18.39 2.21 -7.46
N VAL A 83 -17.52 1.53 -8.19
CA VAL A 83 -16.66 2.16 -9.22
C VAL A 83 -17.52 2.81 -10.31
N ARG A 84 -18.58 2.16 -10.77
CA ARG A 84 -19.50 2.73 -11.77
C ARG A 84 -20.15 4.02 -11.28
N TYR A 85 -20.58 4.04 -10.02
CA TYR A 85 -21.17 5.23 -9.41
C TYR A 85 -20.16 6.38 -9.33
N ILE A 86 -19.00 6.14 -8.71
CA ILE A 86 -18.04 7.22 -8.44
C ILE A 86 -17.35 7.74 -9.70
N ILE A 87 -17.02 6.86 -10.64
CA ILE A 87 -16.46 7.26 -11.93
C ILE A 87 -17.50 8.01 -12.77
N GLY A 88 -18.78 7.65 -12.69
CA GLY A 88 -19.85 8.43 -13.30
C GLY A 88 -19.93 9.88 -12.80
N LYS A 89 -19.53 10.13 -11.54
CA LYS A 89 -19.48 11.47 -10.93
C LYS A 89 -18.18 12.24 -11.21
N LEU A 90 -17.03 11.55 -11.15
CA LEU A 90 -15.71 12.17 -11.16
C LEU A 90 -14.98 12.04 -12.51
N GLY A 91 -15.39 11.11 -13.37
CA GLY A 91 -14.59 10.67 -14.52
C GLY A 91 -14.19 11.78 -15.48
N ASN A 92 -15.07 12.76 -15.75
CA ASN A 92 -14.75 13.91 -16.63
C ASN A 92 -13.54 14.75 -16.13
N GLU A 93 -13.19 14.62 -14.84
CA GLU A 93 -12.15 15.39 -14.20
C GLU A 93 -10.86 14.60 -14.02
N LEU A 94 -10.81 13.32 -14.42
CA LEU A 94 -9.71 12.42 -14.13
C LEU A 94 -8.99 11.97 -15.41
N HIS A 95 -7.66 11.94 -15.34
CA HIS A 95 -6.82 11.30 -16.36
C HIS A 95 -6.21 9.98 -15.88
N TYR A 96 -6.03 9.82 -14.56
CA TYR A 96 -5.38 8.65 -13.96
C TYR A 96 -6.19 8.14 -12.77
N VAL A 97 -6.38 6.84 -12.69
CA VAL A 97 -7.09 6.17 -11.59
C VAL A 97 -6.31 4.91 -11.17
N CYS A 98 -6.01 4.81 -9.88
CA CYS A 98 -5.61 3.56 -9.24
C CYS A 98 -6.87 2.87 -8.69
N THR A 99 -7.08 1.61 -9.04
CA THR A 99 -8.26 0.88 -8.58
C THR A 99 -8.16 0.50 -7.11
N ILE A 100 -7.09 -0.20 -6.75
CA ILE A 100 -6.86 -0.75 -5.41
C ILE A 100 -5.42 -0.45 -5.00
N ASN A 101 -5.25 0.13 -3.79
CA ASN A 101 -3.92 0.37 -3.21
C ASN A 101 -3.35 -0.91 -2.61
N GLU A 102 -2.06 -1.17 -2.91
CA GLU A 102 -1.30 -2.31 -2.37
C GLU A 102 -2.12 -3.61 -2.38
N ALA A 103 -2.54 -4.02 -3.58
CA ALA A 103 -3.38 -5.18 -3.74
C ALA A 103 -2.80 -6.44 -3.07
N ASN A 104 -1.48 -6.53 -3.00
CA ASN A 104 -0.71 -7.61 -2.39
C ASN A 104 -0.58 -7.55 -0.86
N MET A 105 -1.09 -6.51 -0.19
CA MET A 105 -0.94 -6.32 1.26
C MET A 105 -1.39 -7.54 2.07
N GLY A 106 -2.56 -8.10 1.78
CA GLY A 106 -3.09 -9.26 2.53
C GLY A 106 -2.21 -10.51 2.40
N ILE A 107 -1.58 -10.74 1.26
CA ILE A 107 -0.62 -11.85 1.04
C ILE A 107 0.67 -11.60 1.82
N GLN A 108 1.18 -10.36 1.82
CA GLN A 108 2.36 -10.00 2.63
C GLN A 108 2.10 -10.18 4.12
N VAL A 109 0.94 -9.76 4.62
CA VAL A 109 0.53 -9.98 6.02
C VAL A 109 0.45 -11.48 6.34
N ALA A 110 -0.11 -12.30 5.45
CA ALA A 110 -0.17 -13.74 5.62
C ALA A 110 1.24 -14.37 5.67
N ALA A 111 2.16 -13.93 4.82
CA ALA A 111 3.54 -14.38 4.83
C ALA A 111 4.28 -14.00 6.14
N ILE A 112 4.09 -12.78 6.64
CA ILE A 112 4.65 -12.32 7.92
C ILE A 112 4.10 -13.15 9.08
N ALA A 113 2.80 -13.37 9.16
CA ALA A 113 2.16 -14.15 10.20
C ALA A 113 2.65 -15.61 10.21
N LYS A 114 2.78 -16.22 9.03
CA LYS A 114 3.34 -17.56 8.89
C LYS A 114 4.78 -17.65 9.39
N ARG A 115 5.64 -16.67 9.02
CA ARG A 115 7.04 -16.61 9.51
C ARG A 115 7.09 -16.51 11.03
N TYR A 116 6.28 -15.63 11.62
CA TYR A 116 6.22 -15.48 13.08
C TYR A 116 5.79 -16.78 13.78
N THR A 117 4.77 -17.45 13.27
CA THR A 117 4.29 -18.76 13.82
C THR A 117 5.39 -19.80 13.79
N LEU A 118 6.12 -19.94 12.67
CA LEU A 118 7.23 -20.88 12.55
C LEU A 118 8.38 -20.58 13.51
N GLN A 119 8.71 -19.29 13.71
CA GLN A 119 9.74 -18.87 14.68
C GLN A 119 9.31 -19.22 16.11
N MET A 120 8.07 -18.98 16.50
CA MET A 120 7.55 -19.35 17.81
C MET A 120 7.58 -20.85 18.04
N GLN A 121 7.19 -21.67 17.04
CA GLN A 121 7.26 -23.12 17.09
C GLN A 121 8.70 -23.61 17.22
N ALA A 122 9.65 -23.05 16.48
CA ALA A 122 11.07 -23.40 16.58
C ALA A 122 11.67 -23.03 17.94
N GLN A 123 11.29 -21.88 18.53
CA GLN A 123 11.70 -21.49 19.88
C GLN A 123 11.11 -22.43 20.95
N ALA A 124 9.84 -22.79 20.84
CA ALA A 124 9.18 -23.73 21.75
C ALA A 124 9.82 -25.13 21.66
N ALA A 125 10.17 -25.62 20.47
CA ALA A 125 10.86 -26.89 20.29
C ALA A 125 12.28 -26.89 20.91
N LYS A 126 13.02 -25.77 20.78
CA LYS A 126 14.33 -25.59 21.42
C LYS A 126 14.22 -25.53 22.96
N ALA A 127 13.17 -24.88 23.48
CA ALA A 127 12.90 -24.82 24.90
C ALA A 127 12.53 -26.18 25.50
N GLN A 128 11.80 -27.04 24.77
CA GLN A 128 11.48 -28.41 25.19
C GLN A 128 12.69 -29.35 25.18
N SER A 129 13.73 -29.07 24.39
CA SER A 129 14.95 -29.86 24.36
C SER A 129 15.95 -29.51 25.47
N ALA A 130 15.76 -28.38 26.15
CA ALA A 130 16.57 -27.95 27.26
C ALA A 130 15.77 -28.09 28.57
N ASP A 131 15.83 -29.31 29.14
CA ASP A 131 15.30 -29.66 30.46
C ASP A 131 13.81 -29.32 30.74
N GLY A 132 13.03 -30.34 31.01
CA GLY A 132 11.57 -30.47 31.12
C GLY A 132 10.71 -29.51 31.94
N THR A 133 11.06 -28.24 32.09
CA THR A 133 10.25 -27.28 32.82
C THR A 133 10.37 -25.87 32.21
N VAL A 134 9.73 -25.65 31.07
CA VAL A 134 9.42 -24.28 30.63
C VAL A 134 7.90 -24.09 30.67
N GLN A 135 7.43 -23.49 31.75
CA GLN A 135 6.14 -22.80 31.76
C GLN A 135 6.25 -21.62 30.81
N VAL A 136 5.79 -21.81 29.55
CA VAL A 136 5.47 -20.68 28.67
C VAL A 136 4.30 -19.97 29.36
N GLY A 137 4.53 -18.77 29.92
CA GLY A 137 3.55 -17.96 30.64
C GLY A 137 2.47 -17.39 29.70
N ILE A 138 1.86 -18.23 28.87
CA ILE A 138 0.67 -17.88 28.09
C ILE A 138 -0.52 -18.01 29.04
N ASN A 139 -1.07 -16.88 29.43
CA ASN A 139 -2.34 -16.85 30.15
C ASN A 139 -3.45 -17.18 29.15
N LEU A 140 -3.71 -18.47 28.97
CA LEU A 140 -4.70 -18.98 28.02
C LEU A 140 -6.11 -18.44 28.34
N GLU A 141 -6.46 -18.33 29.63
CA GLU A 141 -7.76 -17.79 30.05
C GLU A 141 -7.92 -16.32 29.63
N LYS A 142 -6.88 -15.50 29.84
CA LYS A 142 -6.89 -14.11 29.38
C LYS A 142 -7.00 -14.01 27.87
N MET A 143 -6.23 -14.81 27.15
CA MET A 143 -6.26 -14.84 25.68
C MET A 143 -7.65 -15.25 25.13
N MET A 144 -8.29 -16.25 25.77
CA MET A 144 -9.66 -16.65 25.40
C MET A 144 -10.69 -15.59 25.77
N ALA A 145 -10.53 -14.91 26.91
CA ALA A 145 -11.41 -13.80 27.30
C ALA A 145 -11.26 -12.61 26.35
N ASP A 146 -10.04 -12.24 25.96
CA ASP A 146 -9.78 -11.16 25.00
C ASP A 146 -10.34 -11.51 23.59
N GLN A 147 -10.20 -12.76 23.15
CA GLN A 147 -10.80 -13.23 21.89
C GLN A 147 -12.34 -13.16 21.92
N LYS A 148 -12.95 -13.60 23.04
CA LYS A 148 -14.41 -13.53 23.20
C LYS A 148 -14.91 -12.09 23.22
N ALA A 149 -14.27 -11.20 23.96
CA ALA A 149 -14.63 -9.78 23.99
C ALA A 149 -14.50 -9.14 22.60
N THR A 150 -13.45 -9.48 21.85
CA THR A 150 -13.26 -9.01 20.47
C THR A 150 -14.37 -9.53 19.55
N ALA A 151 -14.76 -10.81 19.67
CA ALA A 151 -15.83 -11.39 18.88
C ALA A 151 -17.19 -10.72 19.19
N GLU A 152 -17.50 -10.46 20.47
CA GLU A 152 -18.71 -9.74 20.87
C GLU A 152 -18.78 -8.32 20.30
N GLU A 153 -17.66 -7.57 20.32
CA GLU A 153 -17.60 -6.24 19.69
C GLU A 153 -17.70 -6.33 18.15
N ASN A 154 -17.09 -7.32 17.54
CA ASN A 154 -17.21 -7.55 16.09
C ASN A 154 -18.66 -7.82 15.68
N ILE A 155 -19.37 -8.68 16.40
CA ILE A 155 -20.79 -8.96 16.17
C ILE A 155 -21.62 -7.68 16.28
N LYS A 156 -21.38 -6.88 17.31
CA LYS A 156 -22.10 -5.62 17.53
C LYS A 156 -21.86 -4.60 16.41
N VAL A 157 -20.62 -4.52 15.89
CA VAL A 157 -20.23 -3.51 14.89
C VAL A 157 -20.46 -3.98 13.47
N PHE A 158 -20.16 -5.23 13.16
CA PHE A 158 -20.11 -5.77 11.80
C PHE A 158 -21.11 -6.92 11.56
N GLY A 159 -21.74 -7.45 12.60
CA GLY A 159 -22.66 -8.59 12.51
C GLY A 159 -21.96 -9.95 12.38
N VAL A 160 -20.65 -10.02 12.52
CA VAL A 160 -19.82 -11.24 12.37
C VAL A 160 -18.81 -11.35 13.51
N GLU A 161 -18.47 -12.57 13.93
CA GLU A 161 -17.48 -12.80 14.99
C GLU A 161 -16.06 -12.46 14.55
N LYS A 162 -15.71 -12.83 13.32
CA LYS A 162 -14.37 -12.61 12.72
C LYS A 162 -14.46 -11.52 11.66
N VAL A 163 -13.68 -10.50 11.83
CA VAL A 163 -13.57 -9.38 10.87
C VAL A 163 -12.38 -9.61 9.95
N GLU A 164 -12.65 -9.71 8.66
CA GLU A 164 -11.67 -9.75 7.59
C GLU A 164 -11.66 -8.39 6.86
N ASN A 165 -10.78 -7.50 7.28
CA ASN A 165 -10.56 -6.23 6.58
C ASN A 165 -9.51 -6.40 5.48
N PHE A 166 -9.26 -5.37 4.68
CA PHE A 166 -8.31 -5.44 3.56
C PHE A 166 -6.87 -5.77 3.99
N THR A 167 -6.47 -5.36 5.18
CA THR A 167 -5.13 -5.59 5.75
C THR A 167 -5.06 -6.84 6.63
N SER A 168 -6.11 -7.65 6.69
CA SER A 168 -6.07 -8.98 7.30
C SER A 168 -5.28 -9.96 6.43
N MET A 169 -4.86 -11.09 7.04
CA MET A 169 -4.27 -12.19 6.28
C MET A 169 -5.24 -12.66 5.21
N ARG A 170 -4.79 -12.69 3.97
CA ARG A 170 -5.62 -13.07 2.82
C ARG A 170 -5.32 -14.49 2.37
N THR A 171 -6.38 -15.22 2.02
CA THR A 171 -6.26 -16.54 1.38
C THR A 171 -5.89 -16.38 -0.11
N PRO A 172 -5.36 -17.42 -0.77
CA PRO A 172 -5.14 -17.39 -2.22
C PRO A 172 -6.42 -17.11 -3.02
N GLU A 173 -7.58 -17.55 -2.52
CA GLU A 173 -8.90 -17.29 -3.11
C GLU A 173 -9.30 -15.82 -2.96
N GLY A 174 -9.12 -15.25 -1.76
CA GLY A 174 -9.35 -13.82 -1.51
C GLY A 174 -8.43 -12.94 -2.36
N ASP A 175 -7.20 -13.36 -2.61
CA ASP A 175 -6.29 -12.64 -3.50
C ASP A 175 -6.78 -12.64 -4.96
N LYS A 176 -7.32 -13.75 -5.45
CA LYS A 176 -7.98 -13.81 -6.76
C LYS A 176 -9.22 -12.91 -6.83
N ILE A 177 -9.96 -12.76 -5.72
CA ILE A 177 -11.09 -11.83 -5.64
C ILE A 177 -10.60 -10.39 -5.82
N VAL A 178 -9.51 -9.99 -5.14
CA VAL A 178 -8.89 -8.67 -5.33
C VAL A 178 -8.49 -8.43 -6.79
N CYS A 179 -7.81 -9.42 -7.40
CA CYS A 179 -7.42 -9.35 -8.81
C CYS A 179 -8.63 -9.16 -9.76
N ARG A 180 -9.68 -9.97 -9.58
CA ARG A 180 -10.90 -9.87 -10.40
C ARG A 180 -11.69 -8.58 -10.14
N ALA A 181 -11.71 -8.11 -8.90
CA ALA A 181 -12.31 -6.82 -8.57
C ALA A 181 -11.58 -5.66 -9.27
N HIS A 182 -10.24 -5.72 -9.35
CA HIS A 182 -9.45 -4.79 -10.14
C HIS A 182 -9.83 -4.85 -11.64
N GLU A 183 -9.88 -6.05 -12.23
CA GLU A 183 -10.25 -6.20 -13.66
C GLU A 183 -11.67 -5.69 -13.95
N ALA A 184 -12.63 -5.99 -13.07
CA ALA A 184 -14.00 -5.50 -13.19
C ALA A 184 -14.07 -3.97 -13.08
N ALA A 185 -13.32 -3.39 -12.13
CA ALA A 185 -13.21 -1.93 -11.98
C ALA A 185 -12.61 -1.28 -13.23
N ARG A 186 -11.51 -1.83 -13.77
CA ARG A 186 -10.89 -1.35 -15.01
C ARG A 186 -11.88 -1.41 -16.17
N ALA A 187 -12.62 -2.51 -16.32
CA ALA A 187 -13.61 -2.65 -17.37
C ALA A 187 -14.70 -1.58 -17.28
N VAL A 188 -15.22 -1.32 -16.08
CA VAL A 188 -16.22 -0.25 -15.84
C VAL A 188 -15.65 1.13 -16.18
N ILE A 189 -14.43 1.44 -15.76
CA ILE A 189 -13.79 2.73 -16.04
C ILE A 189 -13.63 2.91 -17.55
N LYS A 190 -13.12 1.91 -18.25
CA LYS A 190 -12.89 1.96 -19.71
C LYS A 190 -14.18 1.98 -20.52
N GLU A 191 -15.26 1.41 -20.00
CA GLU A 191 -16.60 1.53 -20.61
C GLU A 191 -17.12 2.96 -20.55
N LEU A 192 -16.97 3.64 -19.39
CA LEU A 192 -17.49 4.99 -19.18
C LEU A 192 -16.57 6.07 -19.76
N TYR A 193 -15.26 5.92 -19.60
CA TYR A 193 -14.23 6.90 -19.98
C TYR A 193 -12.99 6.17 -20.52
N PRO A 194 -12.96 5.79 -21.79
CA PRO A 194 -11.87 5.01 -22.40
C PRO A 194 -10.49 5.67 -22.29
N GLU A 195 -10.45 7.01 -22.20
CA GLU A 195 -9.23 7.81 -22.13
C GLU A 195 -8.56 7.81 -20.74
N ILE A 196 -9.30 7.50 -19.68
CA ILE A 196 -8.73 7.43 -18.32
C ILE A 196 -7.69 6.31 -18.28
N LYS A 197 -6.48 6.67 -17.82
CA LYS A 197 -5.42 5.71 -17.55
C LYS A 197 -5.71 4.97 -16.24
N VAL A 198 -5.73 3.65 -16.30
CA VAL A 198 -6.08 2.78 -15.16
C VAL A 198 -4.90 1.92 -14.80
N GLY A 199 -4.63 1.80 -13.50
CA GLY A 199 -3.61 0.91 -12.96
C GLY A 199 -3.96 0.35 -11.59
N LEU A 200 -3.21 -0.68 -11.19
CA LEU A 200 -3.17 -1.25 -9.85
C LEU A 200 -1.94 -0.73 -9.13
N THR A 201 -1.92 -0.70 -7.80
CA THR A 201 -0.67 -0.46 -7.07
C THR A 201 -0.23 -1.67 -6.26
N LEU A 202 1.07 -1.90 -6.20
CA LEU A 202 1.70 -2.99 -5.46
C LEU A 202 2.80 -2.45 -4.55
N SER A 203 2.83 -2.95 -3.32
CA SER A 203 3.92 -2.77 -2.37
C SER A 203 5.01 -3.80 -2.68
N LEU A 204 6.19 -3.34 -3.09
CA LEU A 204 7.25 -4.19 -3.61
C LEU A 204 8.55 -3.97 -2.84
N HIS A 205 9.14 -5.02 -2.31
CA HIS A 205 10.47 -4.97 -1.73
C HIS A 205 11.55 -5.19 -2.81
N ASP A 206 12.70 -4.57 -2.65
CA ASP A 206 13.91 -5.01 -3.37
C ASP A 206 14.38 -6.33 -2.78
N ILE A 207 13.86 -7.43 -3.33
CA ILE A 207 14.15 -8.77 -2.86
C ILE A 207 15.50 -9.21 -3.38
N GLN A 208 16.47 -9.34 -2.47
CA GLN A 208 17.83 -9.78 -2.71
C GLN A 208 18.06 -11.16 -2.07
N SER A 209 19.08 -11.90 -2.53
CA SER A 209 19.46 -13.19 -1.94
C SER A 209 20.93 -13.27 -1.61
N THR A 210 21.24 -13.95 -0.52
CA THR A 210 22.57 -14.50 -0.27
C THR A 210 22.70 -15.88 -0.93
N ALA A 211 23.90 -16.45 -0.94
CA ALA A 211 24.12 -17.79 -1.49
C ALA A 211 23.16 -18.82 -0.88
N GLY A 212 22.42 -19.55 -1.72
CA GLY A 212 21.42 -20.53 -1.32
C GLY A 212 20.03 -19.94 -1.04
N GLY A 213 19.83 -18.63 -1.08
CA GLY A 213 18.55 -17.94 -0.88
C GLY A 213 17.75 -17.68 -2.15
N GLU A 214 18.27 -18.00 -3.32
CA GLU A 214 17.73 -17.63 -4.63
C GLU A 214 16.30 -18.16 -4.85
N LYS A 215 16.04 -19.40 -4.38
CA LYS A 215 14.71 -20.01 -4.47
C LYS A 215 13.68 -19.24 -3.63
N HIS A 216 14.07 -18.81 -2.44
CA HIS A 216 13.20 -18.03 -1.56
C HIS A 216 12.98 -16.63 -2.13
N ALA A 217 14.01 -15.98 -2.66
CA ALA A 217 13.90 -14.67 -3.31
C ALA A 217 12.97 -14.73 -4.53
N LYS A 218 13.09 -15.78 -5.36
CA LYS A 218 12.18 -15.99 -6.49
C LYS A 218 10.74 -16.15 -6.02
N LYS A 219 10.50 -17.01 -5.01
CA LYS A 219 9.16 -17.22 -4.49
C LYS A 219 8.54 -15.94 -3.92
N GLU A 220 9.30 -15.18 -3.13
CA GLU A 220 8.81 -13.91 -2.56
C GLU A 220 8.46 -12.90 -3.67
N TRP A 221 9.27 -12.83 -4.73
CA TRP A 221 8.98 -12.00 -5.90
C TRP A 221 7.75 -12.48 -6.68
N ASP A 222 7.57 -13.79 -6.78
CA ASP A 222 6.37 -14.37 -7.37
C ASP A 222 5.12 -14.00 -6.53
N ASP A 223 5.22 -14.05 -5.21
CA ASP A 223 4.14 -13.69 -4.28
C ASP A 223 3.84 -12.18 -4.27
N GLU A 224 4.85 -11.31 -4.41
CA GLU A 224 4.64 -9.86 -4.40
C GLU A 224 4.26 -9.27 -5.76
N PHE A 225 4.71 -9.87 -6.86
CA PHE A 225 4.60 -9.25 -8.18
C PHE A 225 4.16 -10.19 -9.31
N THR A 226 4.90 -11.28 -9.59
CA THR A 226 4.74 -11.95 -10.89
C THR A 226 3.40 -12.64 -11.04
N HIS A 227 2.75 -13.08 -9.95
CA HIS A 227 1.42 -13.69 -10.04
C HIS A 227 0.31 -12.67 -10.35
N TYR A 228 0.56 -11.36 -10.17
CA TYR A 228 -0.38 -10.30 -10.59
C TYR A 228 -0.31 -10.00 -12.09
N LEU A 229 0.79 -10.34 -12.78
CA LEU A 229 0.99 -10.01 -14.19
C LEU A 229 -0.18 -10.39 -15.11
N PRO A 230 -0.81 -11.59 -14.98
CA PRO A 230 -1.96 -11.95 -15.82
C PRO A 230 -3.13 -10.99 -15.70
N TYR A 231 -3.34 -10.36 -14.55
CA TYR A 231 -4.46 -9.47 -14.25
C TYR A 231 -4.20 -8.02 -14.63
N ILE A 232 -2.91 -7.60 -14.61
CA ILE A 232 -2.50 -6.22 -14.88
C ILE A 232 -1.91 -5.99 -16.27
N GLN A 233 -1.76 -7.03 -17.10
CA GLN A 233 -1.16 -6.91 -18.43
C GLN A 233 -1.90 -5.93 -19.36
N ASN A 234 -3.17 -5.64 -19.10
CA ASN A 234 -3.99 -4.69 -19.84
C ASN A 234 -4.11 -3.33 -19.15
N ASP A 235 -3.36 -3.09 -18.07
CA ASP A 235 -3.32 -1.81 -17.40
C ASP A 235 -2.50 -0.80 -18.20
N ASP A 236 -2.90 0.47 -18.13
CA ASP A 236 -2.13 1.55 -18.74
C ASP A 236 -0.84 1.83 -17.97
N PHE A 237 -0.85 1.62 -16.67
CA PHE A 237 0.32 1.78 -15.80
C PHE A 237 0.27 0.86 -14.59
N LEU A 238 1.42 0.62 -13.99
CA LEU A 238 1.55 0.01 -12.67
C LEU A 238 2.03 1.05 -11.65
N GLY A 239 1.33 1.13 -10.52
CA GLY A 239 1.78 1.89 -9.36
C GLY A 239 2.80 1.08 -8.55
N VAL A 240 4.03 1.56 -8.51
CA VAL A 240 5.13 0.94 -7.75
C VAL A 240 5.26 1.65 -6.41
N GLN A 241 5.21 0.87 -5.32
CA GLN A 241 5.45 1.37 -3.97
C GLN A 241 6.62 0.61 -3.37
N ASN A 242 7.61 1.34 -2.89
CA ASN A 242 8.81 0.73 -2.31
C ASN A 242 9.37 1.59 -1.18
N TYR A 243 9.74 0.96 -0.08
CA TYR A 243 10.28 1.63 1.11
C TYR A 243 11.64 1.07 1.54
N THR A 244 11.94 -0.18 1.20
CA THR A 244 13.15 -0.86 1.64
C THR A 244 13.43 -2.13 0.82
N ARG A 245 14.39 -2.93 1.27
CA ARG A 245 14.70 -4.25 0.71
C ARG A 245 14.32 -5.38 1.66
N SER A 246 14.33 -6.62 1.14
CA SER A 246 14.29 -7.86 1.89
C SER A 246 15.45 -8.77 1.49
N LEU A 247 16.11 -9.37 2.45
CA LEU A 247 17.20 -10.32 2.22
C LEU A 247 16.74 -11.75 2.42
N MET A 248 17.01 -12.63 1.44
CA MET A 248 16.67 -14.05 1.49
C MET A 248 17.92 -14.89 1.63
N GLY A 249 17.92 -15.76 2.65
CA GLY A 249 18.94 -16.78 2.87
C GLY A 249 18.45 -18.18 2.56
N PRO A 250 19.27 -19.20 2.82
CA PRO A 250 18.92 -20.61 2.57
C PRO A 250 17.66 -21.10 3.29
N GLU A 251 17.35 -20.51 4.46
CA GLU A 251 16.19 -20.89 5.29
C GLU A 251 15.01 -19.89 5.16
N GLY A 252 15.09 -18.92 4.25
CA GLY A 252 14.07 -17.88 4.03
C GLY A 252 14.57 -16.49 4.36
N THR A 253 13.66 -15.61 4.81
CA THR A 253 13.96 -14.20 5.09
C THR A 253 15.00 -14.05 6.20
N LEU A 254 16.07 -13.32 5.93
CA LEU A 254 17.10 -12.97 6.90
C LEU A 254 16.67 -11.72 7.71
N PRO A 255 17.16 -11.59 8.95
CA PRO A 255 17.02 -10.35 9.68
C PRO A 255 17.78 -9.21 8.99
N THR A 256 17.41 -7.98 9.32
CA THR A 256 18.20 -6.81 8.88
C THR A 256 19.65 -6.97 9.34
N PRO A 257 20.64 -6.66 8.50
CA PRO A 257 22.04 -6.81 8.82
C PRO A 257 22.44 -6.06 10.11
N ASP A 258 23.35 -6.65 10.90
CA ASP A 258 23.86 -6.02 12.11
C ASP A 258 24.51 -4.68 11.78
N GLY A 259 24.15 -3.65 12.54
CA GLY A 259 24.66 -2.29 12.35
C GLY A 259 23.98 -1.50 11.21
N ALA A 260 23.03 -2.08 10.48
CA ALA A 260 22.26 -1.34 9.51
C ALA A 260 21.39 -0.28 10.20
N GLU A 261 21.28 0.87 9.54
CA GLU A 261 20.41 1.95 10.03
C GLU A 261 18.96 1.57 9.87
N LEU A 262 18.14 1.75 10.92
CA LEU A 262 16.72 1.46 10.92
C LEU A 262 15.87 2.73 10.86
N THR A 263 14.71 2.61 10.23
CA THR A 263 13.65 3.62 10.22
C THR A 263 12.79 3.53 11.48
N GLN A 264 11.89 4.48 11.72
CA GLN A 264 10.89 4.37 12.79
C GLN A 264 9.95 3.15 12.62
N MET A 265 9.83 2.62 11.41
CA MET A 265 9.06 1.41 11.12
C MET A 265 9.84 0.11 11.39
N ASN A 266 11.10 0.21 11.84
CA ASN A 266 12.01 -0.92 12.09
C ASN A 266 12.40 -1.72 10.84
N TYR A 267 12.36 -1.13 9.65
CA TYR A 267 13.03 -1.69 8.48
C TYR A 267 14.25 -0.87 8.09
N GLU A 268 15.10 -1.48 7.28
CA GLU A 268 16.39 -0.91 6.90
C GLU A 268 16.23 0.39 6.12
N PHE A 269 17.06 1.39 6.42
CA PHE A 269 17.24 2.57 5.59
C PHE A 269 17.98 2.16 4.30
N TYR A 270 17.24 1.95 3.21
CA TYR A 270 17.80 1.45 1.96
C TYR A 270 17.12 2.10 0.73
N PRO A 271 17.37 3.38 0.47
CA PRO A 271 16.71 4.14 -0.60
C PRO A 271 17.05 3.66 -2.02
N GLU A 272 18.17 2.95 -2.22
CA GLU A 272 18.59 2.35 -3.49
C GLU A 272 17.58 1.29 -3.99
N ALA A 273 16.79 0.73 -3.09
CA ALA A 273 15.78 -0.28 -3.40
C ALA A 273 14.83 0.16 -4.51
N LEU A 274 14.50 1.45 -4.58
CA LEU A 274 13.53 1.95 -5.56
C LEU A 274 14.02 1.74 -7.00
N GLU A 275 15.28 2.07 -7.30
CA GLU A 275 15.86 1.85 -8.63
C GLU A 275 15.84 0.37 -9.01
N HIS A 276 16.24 -0.49 -8.07
CA HIS A 276 16.29 -1.93 -8.29
C HIS A 276 14.91 -2.51 -8.59
N VAL A 277 13.88 -2.09 -7.84
CA VAL A 277 12.50 -2.53 -8.04
C VAL A 277 11.96 -2.06 -9.39
N ILE A 278 12.13 -0.78 -9.75
CA ILE A 278 11.70 -0.25 -11.05
C ILE A 278 12.33 -1.06 -12.19
N ARG A 279 13.63 -1.32 -12.14
CA ARG A 279 14.34 -2.10 -13.15
C ARG A 279 13.84 -3.55 -13.23
N LYS A 280 13.52 -4.13 -12.09
CA LYS A 280 13.03 -5.51 -12.01
C LYS A 280 11.62 -5.64 -12.58
N VAL A 281 10.73 -4.73 -12.21
CA VAL A 281 9.35 -4.66 -12.72
C VAL A 281 9.32 -4.44 -14.23
N ALA A 282 10.13 -3.50 -14.76
CA ALA A 282 10.16 -3.17 -16.18
C ALA A 282 10.59 -4.32 -17.11
N LYS A 283 11.17 -5.40 -16.57
CA LYS A 283 11.49 -6.60 -17.37
C LYS A 283 10.23 -7.32 -17.83
N ASP A 284 9.20 -7.36 -16.99
CA ASP A 284 8.03 -8.20 -17.18
C ASP A 284 6.76 -7.40 -17.46
N PHE A 285 6.55 -6.23 -16.82
CA PHE A 285 5.45 -5.33 -17.10
C PHE A 285 5.81 -4.33 -18.22
N LYS A 286 4.92 -4.16 -19.20
CA LYS A 286 5.19 -3.38 -20.43
C LYS A 286 4.48 -2.02 -20.49
N GLY A 287 3.59 -1.73 -19.54
CA GLY A 287 2.94 -0.42 -19.41
C GLY A 287 3.85 0.63 -18.77
N ASP A 288 3.29 1.81 -18.57
CA ASP A 288 3.97 2.88 -17.85
C ASP A 288 4.15 2.53 -16.36
N LEU A 289 5.21 3.06 -15.72
CA LEU A 289 5.45 2.90 -14.28
C LEU A 289 5.27 4.25 -13.59
N ILE A 290 4.52 4.25 -12.51
CA ILE A 290 4.38 5.42 -11.64
C ILE A 290 4.80 4.99 -10.23
N VAL A 291 5.82 5.63 -9.66
CA VAL A 291 6.13 5.46 -8.25
C VAL A 291 5.03 6.16 -7.45
N THR A 292 4.05 5.38 -6.99
CA THR A 292 2.88 5.90 -6.28
C THR A 292 3.13 6.14 -4.80
N GLU A 293 4.10 5.43 -4.23
CA GLU A 293 4.60 5.70 -2.87
C GLU A 293 6.08 5.34 -2.74
N ASN A 294 6.83 6.24 -2.13
CA ASN A 294 8.20 6.01 -1.68
C ASN A 294 8.54 7.02 -0.59
N GLY A 295 9.11 6.60 0.51
CA GLY A 295 9.38 7.50 1.62
C GLY A 295 9.97 6.81 2.85
N ILE A 296 10.14 7.58 3.90
CA ILE A 296 10.75 7.14 5.15
C ILE A 296 10.04 7.74 6.37
N ALA A 297 9.74 6.91 7.37
CA ALA A 297 9.38 7.37 8.69
C ALA A 297 10.66 7.70 9.50
N THR A 298 10.87 8.98 9.77
CA THR A 298 12.01 9.46 10.54
C THR A 298 11.72 10.81 11.19
N GLY A 299 12.20 11.01 12.44
CA GLY A 299 12.20 12.31 13.09
C GLY A 299 13.31 13.24 12.59
N ASP A 300 14.31 12.72 11.86
CA ASP A 300 15.42 13.48 11.29
C ASP A 300 15.13 13.85 9.83
N ASP A 301 14.84 15.11 9.58
CA ASP A 301 14.50 15.59 8.24
C ASP A 301 15.68 15.58 7.25
N LYS A 302 16.93 15.63 7.76
CA LYS A 302 18.13 15.47 6.91
C LYS A 302 18.23 14.06 6.34
N LYS A 303 17.88 13.05 7.14
CA LYS A 303 17.79 11.66 6.67
C LYS A 303 16.68 11.50 5.62
N ARG A 304 15.55 12.19 5.79
CA ARG A 304 14.49 12.20 4.78
C ARG A 304 14.97 12.81 3.47
N ILE A 305 15.72 13.92 3.52
CA ILE A 305 16.32 14.54 2.33
C ILE A 305 17.28 13.56 1.65
N ALA A 306 18.19 12.91 2.40
CA ALA A 306 19.13 11.94 1.86
C ALA A 306 18.41 10.73 1.22
N PHE A 307 17.33 10.25 1.84
CA PHE A 307 16.49 9.20 1.27
C PHE A 307 15.88 9.62 -0.08
N ILE A 308 15.27 10.82 -0.13
CA ILE A 308 14.65 11.37 -1.34
C ILE A 308 15.69 11.55 -2.44
N GLU A 309 16.87 12.09 -2.10
CA GLU A 309 17.96 12.33 -3.06
C GLU A 309 18.42 11.03 -3.74
N THR A 310 18.67 9.99 -2.94
CA THR A 310 19.10 8.69 -3.47
C THR A 310 18.00 8.03 -4.29
N ALA A 311 16.77 8.02 -3.79
CA ALA A 311 15.65 7.44 -4.51
C ALA A 311 15.41 8.14 -5.87
N LEU A 312 15.42 9.48 -5.90
CA LEU A 312 15.25 10.24 -7.15
C LEU A 312 16.43 10.09 -8.11
N THR A 313 17.66 9.94 -7.60
CA THR A 313 18.82 9.59 -8.43
C THR A 313 18.59 8.25 -9.12
N GLY A 314 18.05 7.25 -8.41
CA GLY A 314 17.67 5.96 -8.98
C GLY A 314 16.60 6.10 -10.07
N VAL A 315 15.58 6.93 -9.85
CA VAL A 315 14.56 7.23 -10.87
C VAL A 315 15.19 7.88 -12.10
N GLN A 316 16.10 8.84 -11.93
CA GLN A 316 16.82 9.46 -13.06
C GLN A 316 17.66 8.44 -13.84
N ASN A 317 18.32 7.51 -13.16
CA ASN A 317 19.06 6.44 -13.82
C ASN A 317 18.11 5.58 -14.69
N CYS A 318 16.95 5.21 -14.16
CA CYS A 318 15.93 4.49 -14.92
C CYS A 318 15.46 5.27 -16.16
N LEU A 319 15.23 6.58 -16.03
CA LEU A 319 14.83 7.44 -17.15
C LEU A 319 15.94 7.56 -18.23
N ARG A 320 17.22 7.67 -17.83
CA ARG A 320 18.35 7.68 -18.76
C ARG A 320 18.45 6.38 -19.56
N ASP A 321 18.05 5.26 -18.93
CA ASP A 321 18.01 3.94 -19.58
C ASP A 321 16.69 3.70 -20.33
N ASN A 322 15.88 4.74 -20.53
CA ASN A 322 14.60 4.74 -21.25
C ASN A 322 13.54 3.81 -20.64
N LEU A 323 13.58 3.56 -19.32
CA LEU A 323 12.49 2.87 -18.66
C LEU A 323 11.24 3.77 -18.58
N PRO A 324 10.01 3.22 -18.69
CA PRO A 324 8.80 4.00 -18.87
C PRO A 324 8.27 4.59 -17.55
N VAL A 325 9.12 5.23 -16.75
CA VAL A 325 8.72 5.90 -15.51
C VAL A 325 8.08 7.25 -15.84
N ARG A 326 6.85 7.50 -15.35
CA ARG A 326 6.06 8.70 -15.65
C ARG A 326 5.88 9.64 -14.47
N GLY A 327 6.05 9.17 -13.24
CA GLY A 327 5.85 9.99 -12.07
C GLY A 327 6.48 9.40 -10.82
N TYR A 328 6.65 10.27 -9.82
CA TYR A 328 7.12 9.91 -8.49
C TYR A 328 6.31 10.66 -7.45
N PHE A 329 5.80 9.93 -6.46
CA PHE A 329 5.08 10.45 -5.32
C PHE A 329 5.80 10.05 -4.04
N HIS A 330 6.06 11.05 -3.19
CA HIS A 330 6.63 10.82 -1.88
C HIS A 330 5.53 10.49 -0.85
N TRP A 331 5.70 9.41 -0.12
CA TRP A 331 4.89 9.12 1.05
C TRP A 331 5.54 9.74 2.29
N SER A 332 4.95 10.81 2.88
CA SER A 332 3.68 11.44 2.51
C SER A 332 3.85 12.96 2.56
N LEU A 333 2.87 13.70 2.05
CA LEU A 333 2.89 15.16 2.13
C LEU A 333 2.78 15.65 3.58
N ILE A 334 1.92 15.01 4.38
CA ILE A 334 1.58 15.45 5.74
C ILE A 334 1.80 14.26 6.67
N ASP A 335 2.38 14.49 7.88
CA ASP A 335 2.34 13.49 8.94
C ASP A 335 0.90 13.04 9.16
N ASN A 336 0.60 11.76 9.02
CA ASN A 336 -0.75 11.20 9.02
C ASN A 336 -0.92 10.11 10.08
N PHE A 337 -2.08 9.47 10.08
CA PHE A 337 -2.38 8.29 10.89
C PHE A 337 -1.86 7.05 10.17
N GLU A 338 -0.82 6.43 10.76
CA GLU A 338 -0.18 5.24 10.20
C GLU A 338 -0.80 3.98 10.79
N TRP A 339 -1.96 3.59 10.27
CA TRP A 339 -2.71 2.37 10.59
C TRP A 339 -2.55 1.89 12.06
N GLN A 340 -1.85 0.77 12.30
CA GLN A 340 -1.63 0.22 13.66
C GLN A 340 -0.61 1.03 14.50
N LYS A 341 0.10 1.99 13.92
CA LYS A 341 1.08 2.84 14.62
C LYS A 341 0.50 4.18 15.06
N GLY A 342 -0.73 4.49 14.65
CA GLY A 342 -1.36 5.76 14.97
C GLY A 342 -0.59 6.96 14.43
N TYR A 343 -0.36 7.96 15.27
CA TYR A 343 0.37 9.18 14.90
C TYR A 343 1.86 9.16 15.29
N SER A 344 2.41 8.01 15.66
CA SER A 344 3.80 7.90 16.12
C SER A 344 4.83 7.89 15.00
N MET A 345 4.41 7.62 13.75
CA MET A 345 5.29 7.60 12.59
C MET A 345 5.26 8.94 11.84
N THR A 346 6.45 9.44 11.48
CA THR A 346 6.60 10.76 10.85
C THR A 346 7.13 10.62 9.42
N PHE A 347 6.23 10.30 8.47
CA PHE A 347 6.54 10.21 7.05
C PHE A 347 6.47 11.56 6.33
N GLY A 348 5.68 12.50 6.86
CA GLY A 348 5.30 13.73 6.17
C GLY A 348 6.45 14.66 5.84
N LEU A 349 6.34 15.35 4.72
CA LEU A 349 7.13 16.55 4.40
C LEU A 349 6.66 17.78 5.19
N ILE A 350 5.48 17.68 5.79
CA ILE A 350 4.84 18.69 6.63
C ILE A 350 4.45 18.05 7.96
N ALA A 351 4.97 18.55 9.07
CA ALA A 351 4.52 18.16 10.40
C ALA A 351 3.17 18.83 10.73
N VAL A 352 2.36 18.16 11.57
CA VAL A 352 1.05 18.66 11.99
C VAL A 352 0.97 18.67 13.50
N ASP A 353 0.73 19.84 14.08
CA ASP A 353 0.30 19.94 15.48
C ASP A 353 -1.12 19.38 15.60
N ARG A 354 -1.29 18.28 16.34
CA ARG A 354 -2.59 17.59 16.45
C ARG A 354 -3.64 18.34 17.25
N THR A 355 -3.22 19.26 18.10
CA THR A 355 -4.12 20.09 18.91
C THR A 355 -4.68 21.26 18.10
N THR A 356 -3.81 21.97 17.42
CA THR A 356 -4.15 23.21 16.67
C THR A 356 -4.42 22.97 15.19
N GLN A 357 -4.05 21.79 14.68
CA GLN A 357 -4.05 21.46 13.24
C GLN A 357 -3.11 22.36 12.42
N THR A 358 -2.19 23.06 13.07
CA THR A 358 -1.17 23.90 12.41
C THR A 358 -0.19 23.00 11.64
N ARG A 359 0.14 23.41 10.42
CA ARG A 359 1.03 22.71 9.52
C ARG A 359 2.39 23.40 9.50
N HIS A 360 3.45 22.61 9.74
CA HIS A 360 4.83 23.05 9.79
C HIS A 360 5.61 22.40 8.64
N PRO A 361 5.82 23.10 7.50
CA PRO A 361 6.65 22.59 6.41
C PRO A 361 8.07 22.29 6.88
N LYS A 362 8.60 21.13 6.48
CA LYS A 362 9.97 20.70 6.76
C LYS A 362 10.89 21.10 5.59
N GLU A 363 12.22 21.08 5.79
CA GLU A 363 13.20 21.38 4.74
C GLU A 363 13.07 20.40 3.54
N SER A 364 12.73 19.15 3.82
CA SER A 364 12.49 18.13 2.80
C SER A 364 11.36 18.49 1.82
N LEU A 365 10.36 19.28 2.23
CA LEU A 365 9.34 19.79 1.31
C LEU A 365 9.95 20.75 0.29
N SER A 366 10.78 21.69 0.76
CA SER A 366 11.48 22.64 -0.11
C SER A 366 12.46 21.94 -1.02
N TYR A 367 13.21 20.95 -0.50
CA TYR A 367 14.13 20.14 -1.27
C TYR A 367 13.42 19.45 -2.44
N LEU A 368 12.35 18.68 -2.15
CA LEU A 368 11.58 17.99 -3.17
C LEU A 368 10.94 18.96 -4.16
N GLY A 369 10.44 20.10 -3.67
CA GLY A 369 9.82 21.16 -4.50
C GLY A 369 10.80 21.87 -5.43
N SER A 370 12.09 21.91 -5.08
CA SER A 370 13.16 22.51 -5.90
C SER A 370 13.78 21.55 -6.90
N TYR A 371 13.48 20.25 -6.77
CA TYR A 371 14.06 19.22 -7.62
C TYR A 371 13.69 19.44 -9.08
N ARG A 372 14.73 19.51 -9.93
CA ARG A 372 14.61 19.63 -11.39
C ARG A 372 15.24 18.38 -11.99
N GLY A 373 14.40 17.50 -12.57
CA GLY A 373 14.86 16.27 -13.23
C GLY A 373 15.61 16.53 -14.51
#